data_1a05a3e9b352338f5fb9016b28847bbe
#
_entry.id   1a05a3e9b352338f5fb9016b28847bbe
#
_cell.length_a   1.000
_cell.length_b   1.000
_cell.length_c   1.000
_cell.angle_alpha   90.00
_cell.angle_beta   90.00
_cell.angle_gamma   90.00
#
_symmetry.space_group_name_H-M   'P 1'
#
loop_
_entity.id
_entity.type
_entity.pdbx_description
1 polymer ?
#
loop_
_entity_poly.entity_id
_entity_poly.type
_entity_poly.pdbx_seq_one_letter_code
_entity_poly.pdbx_strand_id
1 'polypeptide(L)'
;MNQTVTKASAVISPLGDSSLVITFGDSIQYDIHKQIKTCKDSIELNPFPGFVECVPAFTNLTIFYNPLEVVAAVGKKQKKEFVSPFEVVSSIVQSKLENEQTEKELDHRTVSIPVCYGGEYGPDLEYVARHHNLTTEEVISIHSEGEYLAYMIGFAPGFPFLGGLSERIATP
;
A
#
# COMPACT_ATOMS: atom_id res chain seq x y z
N MET A 1 10.17 -3.03 -28.58
CA MET A 1 11.29 -2.65 -27.69
C MET A 1 10.86 -3.03 -26.28
N ASN A 2 11.38 -4.15 -25.77
CA ASN A 2 11.07 -4.61 -24.43
C ASN A 2 11.80 -3.70 -23.42
N GLN A 3 11.08 -2.84 -22.74
CA GLN A 3 11.59 -2.19 -21.54
C GLN A 3 11.65 -3.25 -20.45
N THR A 4 12.85 -3.67 -20.10
CA THR A 4 13.11 -4.46 -18.89
C THR A 4 12.83 -3.52 -17.71
N VAL A 5 11.69 -3.74 -17.04
CA VAL A 5 11.37 -3.05 -15.80
C VAL A 5 12.41 -3.51 -14.77
N THR A 6 13.39 -2.68 -14.49
CA THR A 6 14.31 -2.88 -13.38
C THR A 6 13.50 -2.81 -12.10
N LYS A 7 13.49 -3.92 -11.34
CA LYS A 7 12.89 -4.02 -10.01
C LYS A 7 13.44 -2.85 -9.17
N ALA A 8 12.61 -1.87 -8.84
CA ALA A 8 13.00 -0.77 -7.97
C ALA A 8 13.48 -1.38 -6.65
N SER A 9 14.69 -1.03 -6.23
CA SER A 9 15.27 -1.57 -4.99
C SER A 9 14.48 -1.01 -3.82
N ALA A 10 13.67 -1.86 -3.17
CA ALA A 10 12.96 -1.48 -1.96
C ALA A 10 13.95 -1.08 -0.87
N VAL A 11 13.68 0.03 -0.17
CA VAL A 11 14.52 0.55 0.91
C VAL A 11 13.87 0.18 2.24
N ILE A 12 14.61 -0.52 3.09
CA ILE A 12 14.17 -0.91 4.44
C ILE A 12 14.80 0.04 5.45
N SER A 13 13.96 0.66 6.30
CA SER A 13 14.39 1.61 7.33
C SER A 13 13.71 1.30 8.67
N PRO A 14 14.37 1.56 9.81
CA PRO A 14 13.74 1.38 11.11
C PRO A 14 12.68 2.48 11.34
N LEU A 15 11.61 2.10 12.03
CA LEU A 15 10.56 3.02 12.50
C LEU A 15 10.34 2.78 14.00
N GLY A 16 11.13 3.46 14.84
CA GLY A 16 11.19 3.16 16.27
C GLY A 16 11.92 1.84 16.54
N ASP A 17 11.59 1.19 17.64
CA ASP A 17 12.23 -0.04 18.15
C ASP A 17 11.42 -1.33 17.86
N SER A 18 10.15 -1.19 17.51
CA SER A 18 9.18 -2.28 17.32
C SER A 18 8.54 -2.30 15.92
N SER A 19 9.09 -1.55 14.98
CA SER A 19 8.62 -1.57 13.60
C SER A 19 9.71 -1.19 12.59
N LEU A 20 9.49 -1.56 11.34
CA LEU A 20 10.25 -1.10 10.19
C LEU A 20 9.32 -0.69 9.05
N VAL A 21 9.83 0.14 8.16
CA VAL A 21 9.13 0.54 6.94
C VAL A 21 9.93 0.11 5.72
N ILE A 22 9.22 -0.46 4.74
CA ILE A 22 9.74 -0.80 3.42
C ILE A 22 9.18 0.23 2.44
N THR A 23 10.02 1.01 1.81
CA THR A 23 9.63 1.97 0.77
C THR A 23 9.90 1.36 -0.61
N PHE A 24 8.87 1.24 -1.43
CA PHE A 24 8.93 0.61 -2.77
C PHE A 24 9.08 1.64 -3.89
N GLY A 25 8.86 2.92 -3.61
CA GLY A 25 8.97 4.01 -4.58
C GLY A 25 8.56 5.36 -3.99
N ASP A 26 8.53 6.38 -4.84
CA ASP A 26 8.25 7.78 -4.51
C ASP A 26 6.95 8.32 -5.12
N SER A 27 6.27 7.49 -5.90
CA SER A 27 5.05 7.87 -6.62
C SER A 27 3.96 6.78 -6.51
N ILE A 28 2.69 7.20 -6.54
CA ILE A 28 1.55 6.30 -6.47
C ILE A 28 1.38 5.63 -7.82
N GLN A 29 1.71 4.33 -7.91
CA GLN A 29 1.64 3.52 -9.11
C GLN A 29 1.05 2.15 -8.81
N TYR A 30 0.32 1.60 -9.78
CA TYR A 30 -0.29 0.27 -9.65
C TYR A 30 0.74 -0.83 -9.38
N ASP A 31 1.89 -0.78 -10.05
CA ASP A 31 2.96 -1.78 -9.88
C ASP A 31 3.56 -1.73 -8.47
N ILE A 32 3.69 -0.54 -7.88
CA ILE A 32 4.13 -0.38 -6.49
C ILE A 32 3.09 -0.96 -5.54
N HIS A 33 1.81 -0.67 -5.75
CA HIS A 33 0.72 -1.26 -4.98
C HIS A 33 0.74 -2.79 -5.03
N LYS A 34 0.95 -3.37 -6.23
CA LYS A 34 1.06 -4.81 -6.43
C LYS A 34 2.24 -5.41 -5.64
N GLN A 35 3.40 -4.75 -5.66
CA GLN A 35 4.58 -5.18 -4.89
C GLN A 35 4.30 -5.14 -3.38
N ILE A 36 3.70 -4.06 -2.88
CA ILE A 36 3.32 -3.91 -1.47
C ILE A 36 2.38 -5.03 -1.05
N LYS A 37 1.34 -5.29 -1.83
CA LYS A 37 0.35 -6.34 -1.53
C LYS A 37 1.00 -7.72 -1.54
N THR A 38 1.82 -8.03 -2.55
CA THR A 38 2.53 -9.31 -2.64
C THR A 38 3.45 -9.52 -1.44
N CYS A 39 4.23 -8.51 -1.06
CA CYS A 39 5.10 -8.56 0.10
C CYS A 39 4.30 -8.76 1.40
N LYS A 40 3.22 -8.01 1.59
CA LYS A 40 2.30 -8.16 2.73
C LYS A 40 1.77 -9.59 2.82
N ASP A 41 1.18 -10.09 1.73
CA ASP A 41 0.57 -11.43 1.69
C ASP A 41 1.62 -12.52 1.98
N SER A 42 2.84 -12.39 1.47
CA SER A 42 3.95 -13.31 1.73
C SER A 42 4.37 -13.34 3.21
N ILE A 43 4.38 -12.19 3.87
CA ILE A 43 4.73 -12.10 5.29
C ILE A 43 3.61 -12.66 6.16
N GLU A 44 2.35 -12.31 5.88
CA GLU A 44 1.18 -12.78 6.63
C GLU A 44 0.93 -14.28 6.47
N LEU A 45 1.22 -14.84 5.29
CA LEU A 45 1.10 -16.29 5.05
C LEU A 45 2.14 -17.09 5.84
N ASN A 46 3.35 -16.56 6.00
CA ASN A 46 4.45 -17.19 6.70
C ASN A 46 5.10 -16.20 7.67
N PRO A 47 4.44 -15.89 8.79
CA PRO A 47 4.92 -14.89 9.74
C PRO A 47 6.20 -15.38 10.44
N PHE A 48 7.09 -14.45 10.72
CA PHE A 48 8.29 -14.71 11.53
C PHE A 48 7.95 -14.62 13.04
N PRO A 49 8.75 -15.20 13.92
CA PRO A 49 8.55 -15.07 15.37
C PRO A 49 8.56 -13.61 15.81
N GLY A 50 7.54 -13.19 16.53
CA GLY A 50 7.35 -11.80 16.97
C GLY A 50 6.64 -10.91 15.95
N PHE A 51 6.22 -11.41 14.80
CA PHE A 51 5.38 -10.65 13.86
C PHE A 51 4.06 -10.25 14.53
N VAL A 52 3.65 -8.98 14.34
CA VAL A 52 2.38 -8.42 14.86
C VAL A 52 1.42 -8.17 13.72
N GLU A 53 1.76 -7.25 12.81
CA GLU A 53 0.91 -6.90 11.67
C GLU A 53 1.70 -6.20 10.56
N CYS A 54 1.09 -6.14 9.38
CA CYS A 54 1.52 -5.32 8.25
C CYS A 54 0.50 -4.23 7.95
N VAL A 55 0.96 -2.99 7.83
CA VAL A 55 0.13 -1.84 7.46
C VAL A 55 0.61 -1.27 6.13
N PRO A 56 -0.14 -1.49 5.03
CA PRO A 56 0.20 -0.94 3.73
C PRO A 56 -0.19 0.53 3.64
N ALA A 57 0.58 1.28 2.84
CA ALA A 57 0.28 2.64 2.42
C ALA A 57 0.48 2.78 0.91
N PHE A 58 0.47 4.03 0.37
CA PHE A 58 0.56 4.25 -1.07
C PHE A 58 1.85 3.70 -1.71
N THR A 59 2.99 3.91 -1.04
CA THR A 59 4.32 3.58 -1.57
C THR A 59 5.16 2.75 -0.62
N ASN A 60 4.61 2.40 0.55
CA ASN A 60 5.36 1.69 1.57
C ASN A 60 4.51 0.68 2.33
N LEU A 61 5.21 -0.22 3.04
CA LEU A 61 4.64 -1.21 3.94
C LEU A 61 5.33 -1.09 5.28
N THR A 62 4.56 -0.83 6.34
CA THR A 62 5.06 -0.86 7.70
C THR A 62 4.82 -2.23 8.30
N ILE A 63 5.84 -2.81 8.94
CA ILE A 63 5.78 -4.10 9.63
C ILE A 63 6.01 -3.86 11.10
N PHE A 64 5.04 -4.25 11.91
CA PHE A 64 5.14 -4.20 13.38
C PHE A 64 5.55 -5.57 13.92
N TYR A 65 6.42 -5.56 14.94
CA TYR A 65 6.92 -6.77 15.57
C TYR A 65 7.21 -6.58 17.06
N ASN A 66 7.19 -7.67 17.81
CA ASN A 66 7.64 -7.70 19.20
C ASN A 66 9.16 -7.97 19.24
N PRO A 67 9.99 -6.98 19.63
CA PRO A 67 11.45 -7.11 19.59
C PRO A 67 11.98 -8.20 20.53
N LEU A 68 11.31 -8.44 21.67
CA LEU A 68 11.73 -9.46 22.62
C LEU A 68 11.54 -10.87 22.05
N GLU A 69 10.43 -11.11 21.36
CA GLU A 69 10.16 -12.40 20.72
C GLU A 69 11.11 -12.66 19.53
N VAL A 70 11.40 -11.61 18.73
CA VAL A 70 12.39 -11.68 17.65
C VAL A 70 13.74 -12.11 18.18
N VAL A 71 14.25 -11.44 19.20
CA VAL A 71 15.56 -11.76 19.82
C VAL A 71 15.54 -13.14 20.47
N ALA A 72 14.48 -13.53 21.17
CA ALA A 72 14.36 -14.83 21.80
C ALA A 72 14.41 -15.99 20.79
N ALA A 73 13.86 -15.78 19.58
CA ALA A 73 13.89 -16.78 18.52
C ALA A 73 15.31 -16.98 17.94
N VAL A 74 16.12 -15.93 17.86
CA VAL A 74 17.51 -15.97 17.36
C VAL A 74 18.50 -16.44 18.42
N GLY A 75 18.32 -16.01 19.66
CA GLY A 75 19.27 -16.24 20.76
C GLY A 75 19.55 -17.71 21.11
N LYS A 76 18.70 -18.63 20.64
CA LYS A 76 18.96 -20.09 20.79
C LYS A 76 19.98 -20.63 19.77
N LYS A 77 20.27 -19.88 18.70
CA LYS A 77 21.18 -20.32 17.61
C LYS A 77 22.52 -19.60 17.56
N GLN A 78 22.62 -18.38 18.10
CA GLN A 78 23.86 -17.58 18.03
C GLN A 78 24.28 -17.07 19.42
N LYS A 79 25.30 -17.67 19.99
CA LYS A 79 25.78 -17.42 21.37
C LYS A 79 26.71 -16.21 21.54
N LYS A 80 26.96 -15.34 20.54
CA LYS A 80 28.15 -14.44 20.61
C LYS A 80 27.99 -12.98 20.18
N GLU A 81 26.92 -12.54 19.56
CA GLU A 81 26.80 -11.12 19.20
C GLU A 81 25.40 -10.58 19.52
N PHE A 82 25.36 -9.36 20.04
CA PHE A 82 24.10 -8.62 20.19
C PHE A 82 23.58 -8.29 18.79
N VAL A 83 22.51 -8.94 18.39
CA VAL A 83 21.84 -8.69 17.11
C VAL A 83 20.63 -7.81 17.35
N SER A 84 20.55 -6.70 16.63
CA SER A 84 19.40 -5.80 16.69
C SER A 84 18.14 -6.50 16.17
N PRO A 85 16.97 -6.39 16.85
CA PRO A 85 15.71 -6.88 16.30
C PRO A 85 15.43 -6.39 14.88
N PHE A 86 15.75 -5.12 14.60
CA PHE A 86 15.64 -4.54 13.27
C PHE A 86 16.47 -5.28 12.22
N GLU A 87 17.74 -5.59 12.52
CA GLU A 87 18.62 -6.32 11.59
C GLU A 87 18.09 -7.72 11.30
N VAL A 88 17.56 -8.42 12.31
CA VAL A 88 16.95 -9.74 12.14
C VAL A 88 15.75 -9.67 11.21
N VAL A 89 14.80 -8.77 11.51
CA VAL A 89 13.58 -8.63 10.71
C VAL A 89 13.89 -8.14 9.30
N SER A 90 14.81 -7.18 9.16
CA SER A 90 15.26 -6.68 7.85
C SER A 90 15.84 -7.80 6.98
N SER A 91 16.67 -8.66 7.55
CA SER A 91 17.24 -9.81 6.81
C SER A 91 16.16 -10.80 6.36
N ILE A 92 15.16 -11.08 7.21
CA ILE A 92 14.04 -11.95 6.86
C ILE A 92 13.22 -11.35 5.72
N VAL A 93 12.89 -10.06 5.83
CA VAL A 93 12.12 -9.32 4.82
C VAL A 93 12.87 -9.27 3.50
N GLN A 94 14.16 -8.95 3.53
CA GLN A 94 14.99 -8.91 2.33
C GLN A 94 15.04 -10.26 1.62
N SER A 95 15.22 -11.35 2.36
CA SER A 95 15.18 -12.70 1.79
C SER A 95 13.83 -13.02 1.13
N LYS A 96 12.72 -12.57 1.71
CA LYS A 96 11.40 -12.74 1.11
C LYS A 96 11.26 -11.93 -0.19
N LEU A 97 11.67 -10.66 -0.21
CA LEU A 97 11.64 -9.80 -1.40
C LEU A 97 12.50 -10.37 -2.56
N GLU A 98 13.63 -10.98 -2.26
CA GLU A 98 14.52 -11.58 -3.26
C GLU A 98 13.95 -12.89 -3.82
N ASN A 99 13.24 -13.67 -3.02
CA ASN A 99 12.66 -14.95 -3.40
C ASN A 99 11.29 -14.85 -4.08
N GLU A 100 10.64 -13.69 -4.05
CA GLU A 100 9.38 -13.44 -4.73
C GLU A 100 9.57 -13.33 -6.24
N GLN A 101 9.57 -14.47 -6.92
CA GLN A 101 9.65 -14.55 -8.40
C GLN A 101 8.30 -14.69 -9.10
N THR A 102 7.21 -14.81 -8.37
CA THR A 102 5.92 -15.08 -8.97
C THR A 102 5.06 -13.83 -8.92
N GLU A 103 4.83 -13.22 -10.08
CA GLU A 103 3.75 -12.26 -10.26
C GLU A 103 2.41 -13.02 -10.12
N LYS A 104 1.87 -13.06 -8.90
CA LYS A 104 0.48 -13.47 -8.73
C LYS A 104 -0.42 -12.36 -9.27
N GLU A 105 -1.36 -12.71 -10.14
CA GLU A 105 -2.49 -11.83 -10.40
C GLU A 105 -3.18 -11.56 -9.07
N LEU A 106 -3.39 -10.27 -8.79
CA LEU A 106 -4.11 -9.88 -7.58
C LEU A 106 -5.59 -10.24 -7.79
N ASP A 107 -6.15 -11.03 -6.90
CA ASP A 107 -7.60 -11.22 -6.86
C ASP A 107 -8.23 -9.93 -6.30
N HIS A 108 -8.90 -9.19 -7.18
CA HIS A 108 -9.54 -7.92 -6.84
C HIS A 108 -11.04 -8.14 -6.64
N ARG A 109 -11.50 -7.86 -5.43
CA ARG A 109 -12.94 -7.74 -5.19
C ARG A 109 -13.41 -6.36 -5.66
N THR A 110 -14.27 -6.31 -6.65
CA THR A 110 -14.95 -5.08 -7.09
C THR A 110 -16.24 -4.88 -6.30
N VAL A 111 -16.45 -3.68 -5.80
CA VAL A 111 -17.66 -3.29 -5.05
C VAL A 111 -18.24 -2.04 -5.68
N SER A 112 -19.53 -2.08 -6.02
CA SER A 112 -20.27 -0.89 -6.48
C SER A 112 -20.77 -0.10 -5.28
N ILE A 113 -20.43 1.19 -5.21
CA ILE A 113 -20.84 2.08 -4.13
C ILE A 113 -21.82 3.10 -4.71
N PRO A 114 -23.08 3.16 -4.24
CA PRO A 114 -24.02 4.18 -4.68
C PRO A 114 -23.58 5.55 -4.15
N VAL A 115 -23.58 6.55 -5.04
CA VAL A 115 -23.18 7.94 -4.72
C VAL A 115 -24.33 8.88 -5.02
N CYS A 116 -24.65 9.78 -4.07
CA CYS A 116 -25.59 10.86 -4.26
C CYS A 116 -24.84 12.12 -4.70
N TYR A 117 -25.22 12.69 -5.84
CA TYR A 117 -24.58 13.87 -6.41
C TYR A 117 -25.44 15.12 -6.26
N GLY A 118 -24.79 16.27 -6.02
CA GLY A 118 -25.41 17.58 -6.00
C GLY A 118 -26.14 17.92 -4.70
N GLY A 119 -26.73 19.11 -4.67
CA GLY A 119 -27.37 19.66 -3.49
C GLY A 119 -26.45 19.74 -2.28
N GLU A 120 -26.94 19.41 -1.11
CA GLU A 120 -26.15 19.38 0.13
C GLU A 120 -25.11 18.27 0.18
N TYR A 121 -25.24 17.23 -0.64
CA TYR A 121 -24.32 16.08 -0.69
C TYR A 121 -23.17 16.23 -1.70
N GLY A 122 -23.24 17.24 -2.57
CA GLY A 122 -22.20 17.52 -3.56
C GLY A 122 -22.10 19.02 -3.86
N PRO A 123 -21.76 19.86 -2.86
CA PRO A 123 -21.73 21.32 -2.99
C PRO A 123 -20.71 21.80 -4.04
N ASP A 124 -19.67 21.00 -4.31
CA ASP A 124 -18.59 21.35 -5.22
C ASP A 124 -18.86 20.94 -6.68
N LEU A 125 -19.94 20.22 -6.97
CA LEU A 125 -20.24 19.68 -8.30
C LEU A 125 -20.26 20.76 -9.38
N GLU A 126 -20.90 21.88 -9.12
CA GLU A 126 -20.95 23.01 -10.07
C GLU A 126 -19.60 23.70 -10.23
N TYR A 127 -18.79 23.72 -9.17
CA TYR A 127 -17.42 24.27 -9.25
C TYR A 127 -16.55 23.40 -10.14
N VAL A 128 -16.55 22.07 -9.96
CA VAL A 128 -15.83 21.11 -10.80
C VAL A 128 -16.25 21.24 -12.26
N ALA A 129 -17.56 21.27 -12.53
CA ALA A 129 -18.11 21.42 -13.87
C ALA A 129 -17.60 22.70 -14.56
N ARG A 130 -17.69 23.84 -13.88
CA ARG A 130 -17.18 25.13 -14.40
C ARG A 130 -15.69 25.16 -14.62
N HIS A 131 -14.91 24.55 -13.69
CA HIS A 131 -13.44 24.52 -13.77
C HIS A 131 -12.97 23.80 -15.04
N HIS A 132 -13.68 22.75 -15.44
CA HIS A 132 -13.31 21.92 -16.60
C HIS A 132 -14.12 22.22 -17.87
N ASN A 133 -15.00 23.24 -17.85
CA ASN A 133 -15.92 23.55 -18.95
C ASN A 133 -16.82 22.35 -19.34
N LEU A 134 -17.32 21.63 -18.33
CA LEU A 134 -18.23 20.50 -18.45
C LEU A 134 -19.59 20.88 -17.87
N THR A 135 -20.61 20.10 -18.21
CA THR A 135 -21.89 20.11 -17.49
C THR A 135 -21.79 19.27 -16.21
N THR A 136 -22.70 19.47 -15.27
CA THR A 136 -22.79 18.65 -14.04
C THR A 136 -23.03 17.18 -14.36
N GLU A 137 -23.85 16.89 -15.39
CA GLU A 137 -24.15 15.55 -15.88
C GLU A 137 -22.90 14.87 -16.46
N GLU A 138 -22.05 15.61 -17.19
CA GLU A 138 -20.78 15.08 -17.70
C GLU A 138 -19.79 14.77 -16.57
N VAL A 139 -19.72 15.61 -15.54
CA VAL A 139 -18.89 15.33 -14.36
C VAL A 139 -19.36 14.06 -13.66
N ILE A 140 -20.68 13.92 -13.45
CA ILE A 140 -21.28 12.73 -12.82
C ILE A 140 -20.99 11.47 -13.65
N SER A 141 -21.16 11.54 -14.98
CA SER A 141 -20.88 10.42 -15.88
C SER A 141 -19.41 9.98 -15.78
N ILE A 142 -18.49 10.93 -15.91
CA ILE A 142 -17.05 10.65 -15.82
C ILE A 142 -16.68 10.04 -14.47
N HIS A 143 -17.24 10.56 -13.38
CA HIS A 143 -16.95 10.05 -12.05
C HIS A 143 -17.57 8.67 -11.81
N SER A 144 -18.82 8.45 -12.18
CA SER A 144 -19.54 7.20 -11.92
C SER A 144 -19.12 6.04 -12.83
N GLU A 145 -18.57 6.31 -14.01
CA GLU A 145 -18.03 5.30 -14.93
C GLU A 145 -16.59 4.88 -14.58
N GLY A 146 -15.94 5.62 -13.68
CA GLY A 146 -14.56 5.34 -13.26
C GLY A 146 -14.44 4.09 -12.37
N GLU A 147 -13.34 3.35 -12.57
CA GLU A 147 -12.91 2.31 -11.64
C GLU A 147 -11.83 2.87 -10.72
N TYR A 148 -12.04 2.72 -9.42
CA TYR A 148 -11.17 3.30 -8.39
C TYR A 148 -10.50 2.20 -7.57
N LEU A 149 -9.17 2.24 -7.47
CA LEU A 149 -8.42 1.30 -6.66
C LEU A 149 -8.29 1.84 -5.22
N ALA A 150 -8.68 1.02 -4.24
CA ALA A 150 -8.38 1.30 -2.84
C ALA A 150 -6.93 0.91 -2.54
N TYR A 151 -6.05 1.90 -2.41
CA TYR A 151 -4.64 1.71 -2.09
C TYR A 151 -4.41 1.36 -0.63
N MET A 152 -5.18 1.98 0.26
CA MET A 152 -5.10 1.76 1.70
C MET A 152 -6.41 2.16 2.39
N ILE A 153 -6.58 1.66 3.60
CA ILE A 153 -7.67 2.06 4.50
C ILE A 153 -7.03 2.65 5.75
N GLY A 154 -7.47 3.83 6.18
CA GLY A 154 -6.90 4.50 7.35
C GLY A 154 -7.57 5.82 7.67
N PHE A 155 -6.98 6.61 8.56
CA PHE A 155 -7.52 7.86 9.12
C PHE A 155 -8.74 7.62 10.01
N ALA A 156 -9.79 6.96 9.52
CA ALA A 156 -10.97 6.57 10.28
C ALA A 156 -11.37 5.13 9.89
N PRO A 157 -12.12 4.41 10.75
CA PRO A 157 -12.59 3.08 10.43
C PRO A 157 -13.38 3.04 9.11
N GLY A 158 -12.91 2.23 8.16
CA GLY A 158 -13.55 2.08 6.86
C GLY A 158 -13.30 3.21 5.86
N PHE A 159 -12.43 4.19 6.15
CA PHE A 159 -12.10 5.27 5.24
C PHE A 159 -11.09 4.79 4.17
N PRO A 160 -11.48 4.70 2.88
CA PRO A 160 -10.59 4.26 1.82
C PRO A 160 -9.85 5.44 1.19
N PHE A 161 -8.57 5.26 0.92
CA PHE A 161 -7.80 6.14 0.06
C PHE A 161 -7.81 5.56 -1.35
N LEU A 162 -8.57 6.23 -2.24
CA LEU A 162 -8.81 5.77 -3.60
C LEU A 162 -7.89 6.48 -4.58
N GLY A 163 -7.50 5.78 -5.65
CA GLY A 163 -6.86 6.35 -6.81
C GLY A 163 -7.57 5.92 -8.09
N GLY A 164 -7.29 6.61 -9.21
CA GLY A 164 -7.93 6.35 -10.48
C GLY A 164 -8.91 7.44 -10.92
N LEU A 165 -8.95 8.58 -10.21
CA LEU A 165 -9.75 9.74 -10.64
C LEU A 165 -9.28 10.19 -12.03
N SER A 166 -10.25 10.38 -12.93
CA SER A 166 -9.98 10.91 -14.27
C SER A 166 -9.40 12.34 -14.19
N GLU A 167 -8.31 12.59 -14.92
CA GLU A 167 -7.72 13.94 -15.03
C GLU A 167 -8.71 14.96 -15.62
N ARG A 168 -9.73 14.51 -16.34
CA ARG A 168 -10.78 15.38 -16.89
C ARG A 168 -11.62 16.08 -15.83
N ILE A 169 -11.60 15.60 -14.58
CA ILE A 169 -12.35 16.16 -13.44
C ILE A 169 -11.46 16.37 -12.22
N ALA A 170 -10.14 16.20 -12.34
CA ALA A 170 -9.18 16.43 -11.26
C ALA A 170 -9.08 17.96 -10.99
N THR A 171 -9.62 18.39 -9.87
CA THR A 171 -9.74 19.80 -9.50
C THR A 171 -8.92 20.09 -8.24
N PRO A 172 -8.21 21.24 -8.15
CA PRO A 172 -7.43 21.63 -6.97
C PRO A 172 -8.30 21.85 -5.73
#